data_3e7b4f4371e2a4ac710f1601c1f39923
#
_entry.id   3e7b4f4371e2a4ac710f1601c1f39923
#
_cell.length_a   1.000
_cell.length_b   1.000
_cell.length_c   1.000
_cell.angle_alpha   90.00
_cell.angle_beta   90.00
_cell.angle_gamma   90.00
#
_symmetry.space_group_name_H-M   'P 1'
#
loop_
_entity.id
_entity.type
_entity.pdbx_description
1 polymer ?
#
loop_
_entity_poly.entity_id
_entity_poly.type
_entity_poly.pdbx_seq_one_letter_code
_entity_poly.pdbx_strand_id
1 'polypeptide(L)'
;MADFSMFVPNVHFEQIPIKNLVSNQEYQRNISEQHVLNAAAHFDLYQINPVKVSRRNGVNYVFNGQHTVEIVALASGSRDTPVWCMIYDDLNYEHEADIFANQMKFVKPLKPYEVFMANIEAGNQKQLIIRDLVESYSLSIGQVRNYGVVCAVSTLESIYDKFGYHVLDRTLRLCVGTWEGDMNSLSANMLNGIARLVHTFGDALKDENFKEKVGEMSVKL
;
A
#
# COMPACT_ATOMS: atom_id res chain seq x y z
N MET A 1 6.49 38.98 19.05
CA MET A 1 6.48 37.56 18.60
C MET A 1 5.43 37.43 17.53
N ALA A 2 5.72 36.70 16.44
CA ALA A 2 4.68 36.41 15.45
C ALA A 2 3.62 35.54 16.10
N ASP A 3 2.35 35.83 15.85
CA ASP A 3 1.23 35.00 16.29
C ASP A 3 1.01 33.87 15.28
N PHE A 4 1.25 32.64 15.71
CA PHE A 4 1.06 31.44 14.87
C PHE A 4 -0.23 30.68 15.21
N SER A 5 -1.10 31.21 16.07
CA SER A 5 -2.31 30.54 16.54
C SER A 5 -3.24 30.13 15.40
N MET A 6 -3.26 30.92 14.31
CA MET A 6 -4.07 30.59 13.10
C MET A 6 -3.60 29.37 12.32
N PHE A 7 -2.41 28.83 12.59
CA PHE A 7 -1.88 27.63 11.94
C PHE A 7 -1.96 26.38 12.82
N VAL A 8 -2.42 26.52 14.06
CA VAL A 8 -2.50 25.44 15.04
C VAL A 8 -3.95 25.28 15.47
N PRO A 9 -4.60 24.15 15.12
CA PRO A 9 -5.99 23.92 15.51
C PRO A 9 -6.13 23.83 17.04
N ASN A 10 -7.24 24.32 17.57
CA ASN A 10 -7.58 24.16 18.98
C ASN A 10 -8.12 22.74 19.22
N VAL A 11 -7.21 21.83 19.58
CA VAL A 11 -7.54 20.42 19.79
C VAL A 11 -6.91 19.91 21.07
N HIS A 12 -7.53 18.88 21.65
CA HIS A 12 -6.96 18.12 22.75
C HIS A 12 -7.15 16.63 22.52
N PHE A 13 -6.46 15.80 23.30
CA PHE A 13 -6.49 14.35 23.16
C PHE A 13 -7.11 13.69 24.38
N GLU A 14 -8.07 12.79 24.15
CA GLU A 14 -8.66 11.96 25.19
C GLU A 14 -8.75 10.51 24.72
N GLN A 15 -8.74 9.57 25.69
CA GLN A 15 -9.13 8.18 25.46
C GLN A 15 -10.62 8.04 25.70
N ILE A 16 -11.38 7.69 24.65
CA ILE A 16 -12.83 7.56 24.73
C ILE A 16 -13.21 6.11 24.40
N PRO A 17 -14.02 5.45 25.26
CA PRO A 17 -14.60 4.14 24.93
C PRO A 17 -15.39 4.20 23.62
N ILE A 18 -15.20 3.23 22.75
CA ILE A 18 -15.84 3.17 21.43
C ILE A 18 -17.36 3.29 21.51
N LYS A 19 -17.99 2.74 22.56
CA LYS A 19 -19.43 2.86 22.78
C LYS A 19 -19.93 4.30 22.93
N ASN A 20 -19.05 5.23 23.29
CA ASN A 20 -19.36 6.65 23.49
C ASN A 20 -19.04 7.52 22.26
N LEU A 21 -18.71 6.88 21.14
CA LEU A 21 -18.45 7.51 19.86
C LEU A 21 -19.63 7.30 18.91
N VAL A 22 -20.02 8.36 18.20
CA VAL A 22 -21.12 8.33 17.24
C VAL A 22 -20.59 8.65 15.85
N SER A 23 -20.77 7.75 14.90
CA SER A 23 -20.46 8.02 13.49
C SER A 23 -21.66 8.62 12.78
N ASN A 24 -21.48 9.74 12.08
CA ASN A 24 -22.53 10.34 11.29
C ASN A 24 -22.58 9.70 9.90
N GLN A 25 -23.69 9.01 9.59
CA GLN A 25 -23.85 8.27 8.33
C GLN A 25 -24.29 9.15 7.16
N GLU A 26 -24.71 10.39 7.38
CA GLU A 26 -25.26 11.25 6.33
C GLU A 26 -24.22 11.72 5.33
N TYR A 27 -22.98 12.00 5.78
CA TYR A 27 -21.90 12.44 4.92
C TYR A 27 -20.71 11.46 4.83
N GLN A 28 -20.65 10.45 5.71
CA GLN A 28 -19.57 9.48 5.69
C GLN A 28 -19.88 8.31 4.75
N ARG A 29 -18.82 7.75 4.15
CA ARG A 29 -18.94 6.55 3.34
C ARG A 29 -19.34 5.34 4.19
N ASN A 30 -20.00 4.37 3.58
CA ASN A 30 -20.32 3.10 4.22
C ASN A 30 -19.04 2.38 4.69
N ILE A 31 -19.15 1.71 5.82
CA ILE A 31 -18.08 0.88 6.36
C ILE A 31 -17.89 -0.33 5.43
N SER A 32 -16.66 -0.58 5.03
CA SER A 32 -16.29 -1.78 4.29
C SER A 32 -16.01 -2.91 5.29
N GLU A 33 -16.95 -3.83 5.45
CA GLU A 33 -16.81 -4.98 6.36
C GLU A 33 -15.57 -5.82 6.02
N GLN A 34 -15.33 -6.08 4.74
CA GLN A 34 -14.16 -6.85 4.30
C GLN A 34 -12.85 -6.16 4.68
N HIS A 35 -12.78 -4.84 4.57
CA HIS A 35 -11.61 -4.07 4.99
C HIS A 35 -11.41 -4.17 6.51
N VAL A 36 -12.49 -4.03 7.29
CA VAL A 36 -12.44 -4.15 8.75
C VAL A 36 -11.97 -5.53 9.19
N LEU A 37 -12.53 -6.61 8.61
CA LEU A 37 -12.13 -7.99 8.90
C LEU A 37 -10.65 -8.22 8.59
N ASN A 38 -10.19 -7.81 7.41
CA ASN A 38 -8.80 -7.99 7.02
C ASN A 38 -7.84 -7.21 7.92
N ALA A 39 -8.17 -5.96 8.24
CA ALA A 39 -7.31 -5.13 9.08
C ALA A 39 -7.30 -5.61 10.55
N ALA A 40 -8.43 -6.09 11.07
CA ALA A 40 -8.48 -6.66 12.41
C ALA A 40 -7.71 -7.98 12.53
N ALA A 41 -7.68 -8.81 11.48
CA ALA A 41 -6.89 -10.04 11.43
C ALA A 41 -5.36 -9.78 11.45
N HIS A 42 -4.93 -8.60 11.00
CA HIS A 42 -3.52 -8.15 10.99
C HIS A 42 -3.33 -6.92 11.88
N PHE A 43 -4.05 -6.87 13.00
CA PHE A 43 -4.07 -5.72 13.89
C PHE A 43 -2.68 -5.39 14.42
N ASP A 44 -2.25 -4.14 14.19
CA ASP A 44 -1.03 -3.57 14.75
C ASP A 44 -1.36 -2.25 15.46
N LEU A 45 -1.12 -2.23 16.76
CA LEU A 45 -1.40 -1.07 17.62
C LEU A 45 -0.69 0.21 17.15
N TYR A 46 0.52 0.06 16.60
CA TYR A 46 1.33 1.21 16.16
C TYR A 46 0.87 1.81 14.82
N GLN A 47 0.00 1.12 14.08
CA GLN A 47 -0.59 1.61 12.84
C GLN A 47 -1.94 2.33 13.06
N ILE A 48 -2.43 2.35 14.31
CA ILE A 48 -3.70 3.00 14.66
C ILE A 48 -3.49 4.50 14.86
N ASN A 49 -4.12 5.30 13.98
CA ASN A 49 -4.15 6.74 14.13
C ASN A 49 -5.26 7.19 15.09
N PRO A 50 -5.08 8.31 15.83
CA PRO A 50 -6.17 8.90 16.63
C PRO A 50 -7.40 9.19 15.78
N VAL A 51 -8.57 8.88 16.33
CA VAL A 51 -9.87 9.16 15.71
C VAL A 51 -10.16 10.66 15.84
N LYS A 52 -10.55 11.33 14.75
CA LYS A 52 -10.92 12.74 14.82
C LYS A 52 -12.39 12.88 15.21
N VAL A 53 -12.62 13.62 16.26
CA VAL A 53 -13.92 13.76 16.92
C VAL A 53 -14.30 15.25 17.02
N SER A 54 -15.50 15.58 16.61
CA SER A 54 -16.15 16.83 16.94
C SER A 54 -17.03 16.64 18.16
N ARG A 55 -16.79 17.40 19.22
CA ARG A 55 -17.59 17.34 20.43
C ARG A 55 -18.64 18.45 20.43
N ARG A 56 -19.91 18.08 20.28
CA ARG A 56 -21.04 19.01 20.23
C ARG A 56 -22.13 18.57 21.21
N ASN A 57 -22.55 19.49 22.07
CA ASN A 57 -23.61 19.22 23.06
C ASN A 57 -23.36 17.98 23.91
N GLY A 58 -22.11 17.70 24.27
CA GLY A 58 -21.71 16.51 25.04
C GLY A 58 -21.66 15.20 24.26
N VAL A 59 -21.88 15.23 22.94
CA VAL A 59 -21.82 14.05 22.08
C VAL A 59 -20.54 14.09 21.25
N ASN A 60 -19.87 12.93 21.16
CA ASN A 60 -18.61 12.76 20.43
C ASN A 60 -18.87 12.24 19.02
N TYR A 61 -18.92 13.10 18.03
CA TYR A 61 -19.15 12.75 16.64
C TYR A 61 -17.83 12.44 15.93
N VAL A 62 -17.67 11.21 15.46
CA VAL A 62 -16.51 10.80 14.64
C VAL A 62 -16.69 11.36 13.24
N PHE A 63 -15.79 12.22 12.78
CA PHE A 63 -15.79 12.72 11.41
C PHE A 63 -14.62 12.16 10.57
N ASN A 64 -13.62 11.53 11.22
CA ASN A 64 -12.59 10.74 10.55
C ASN A 64 -12.12 9.60 11.46
N GLY A 65 -11.95 8.41 10.91
CA GLY A 65 -11.47 7.22 11.64
C GLY A 65 -12.58 6.21 11.98
N GLN A 66 -13.77 6.27 11.35
CA GLN A 66 -14.84 5.30 11.58
C GLN A 66 -14.39 3.83 11.35
N HIS A 67 -13.57 3.56 10.31
CA HIS A 67 -13.00 2.23 10.10
C HIS A 67 -12.05 1.83 11.23
N THR A 68 -11.23 2.77 11.74
CA THR A 68 -10.35 2.54 12.90
C THR A 68 -11.15 2.12 14.12
N VAL A 69 -12.28 2.78 14.39
CA VAL A 69 -13.19 2.45 15.49
C VAL A 69 -13.68 1.01 15.38
N GLU A 70 -14.16 0.59 14.21
CA GLU A 70 -14.66 -0.76 13.99
C GLU A 70 -13.55 -1.82 13.98
N ILE A 71 -12.37 -1.52 13.44
CA ILE A 71 -11.19 -2.40 13.48
C ILE A 71 -10.78 -2.68 14.93
N VAL A 72 -10.67 -1.63 15.77
CA VAL A 72 -10.31 -1.79 17.19
C VAL A 72 -11.39 -2.53 17.96
N ALA A 73 -12.68 -2.22 17.72
CA ALA A 73 -13.79 -2.93 18.35
C ALA A 73 -13.78 -4.43 18.03
N LEU A 74 -13.51 -4.78 16.78
CA LEU A 74 -13.44 -6.17 16.33
C LEU A 74 -12.18 -6.88 16.88
N ALA A 75 -11.02 -6.25 16.79
CA ALA A 75 -9.77 -6.84 17.25
C ALA A 75 -9.73 -7.05 18.77
N SER A 76 -10.34 -6.14 19.55
CA SER A 76 -10.44 -6.25 21.01
C SER A 76 -11.62 -7.08 21.50
N GLY A 77 -12.61 -7.33 20.63
CA GLY A 77 -13.86 -8.01 20.99
C GLY A 77 -14.81 -7.17 21.87
N SER A 78 -14.56 -5.86 22.04
CA SER A 78 -15.35 -5.02 22.94
C SER A 78 -15.44 -3.56 22.47
N ARG A 79 -16.63 -2.99 22.58
CA ARG A 79 -16.84 -1.53 22.41
C ARG A 79 -16.56 -0.71 23.68
N ASP A 80 -16.20 -1.36 24.78
CA ASP A 80 -15.68 -0.68 25.99
C ASP A 80 -14.22 -0.30 25.84
N THR A 81 -13.54 -0.84 24.83
CA THR A 81 -12.13 -0.53 24.52
C THR A 81 -12.01 0.97 24.22
N PRO A 82 -11.11 1.69 24.90
CA PRO A 82 -10.86 3.09 24.60
C PRO A 82 -9.96 3.23 23.36
N VAL A 83 -10.22 4.27 22.58
CA VAL A 83 -9.36 4.71 21.48
C VAL A 83 -8.90 6.14 21.71
N TRP A 84 -7.70 6.47 21.24
CA TRP A 84 -7.24 7.84 21.26
C TRP A 84 -8.07 8.68 20.28
N CYS A 85 -8.63 9.76 20.80
CA CYS A 85 -9.40 10.72 20.04
C CYS A 85 -8.71 12.09 20.05
N MET A 86 -8.61 12.70 18.87
CA MET A 86 -8.25 14.09 18.69
C MET A 86 -9.54 14.89 18.60
N ILE A 87 -9.80 15.71 19.64
CA ILE A 87 -11.10 16.34 19.86
C ILE A 87 -11.06 17.79 19.43
N TYR A 88 -12.06 18.19 18.67
CA TYR A 88 -12.34 19.53 18.21
C TYR A 88 -13.65 20.00 18.89
N ASP A 89 -13.55 21.04 19.72
CA ASP A 89 -14.71 21.57 20.46
C ASP A 89 -15.40 22.74 19.72
N ASP A 90 -14.80 23.25 18.65
CA ASP A 90 -15.22 24.45 17.93
C ASP A 90 -15.84 24.15 16.54
N LEU A 91 -15.95 22.87 16.15
CA LEU A 91 -16.54 22.50 14.88
C LEU A 91 -18.08 22.47 14.96
N ASN A 92 -18.71 22.87 13.85
CA ASN A 92 -20.12 22.61 13.58
C ASN A 92 -20.27 21.50 12.53
N TYR A 93 -21.51 21.09 12.26
CA TYR A 93 -21.82 20.02 11.33
C TYR A 93 -21.33 20.27 9.90
N GLU A 94 -21.50 21.51 9.41
CA GLU A 94 -21.07 21.90 8.06
C GLU A 94 -19.55 21.85 7.93
N HIS A 95 -18.80 22.29 8.95
CA HIS A 95 -17.34 22.19 9.00
C HIS A 95 -16.87 20.73 9.02
N GLU A 96 -17.53 19.85 9.80
CA GLU A 96 -17.20 18.42 9.81
C GLU A 96 -17.31 17.79 8.42
N ALA A 97 -18.43 18.06 7.73
CA ALA A 97 -18.70 17.56 6.38
C ALA A 97 -17.69 18.10 5.36
N ASP A 98 -17.33 19.39 5.43
CA ASP A 98 -16.32 20.02 4.56
C ASP A 98 -14.93 19.42 4.80
N ILE A 99 -14.51 19.27 6.06
CA ILE A 99 -13.25 18.62 6.41
C ILE A 99 -13.23 17.19 5.89
N PHE A 100 -14.31 16.43 6.08
CA PHE A 100 -14.40 15.06 5.56
C PHE A 100 -14.25 15.00 4.03
N ALA A 101 -14.93 15.87 3.30
CA ALA A 101 -14.88 15.94 1.85
C ALA A 101 -13.47 16.30 1.32
N ASN A 102 -12.75 17.16 2.03
CA ASN A 102 -11.48 17.72 1.56
C ASN A 102 -10.23 17.07 2.17
N GLN A 103 -10.34 16.31 3.28
CA GLN A 103 -9.19 15.78 4.03
C GLN A 103 -8.25 14.90 3.18
N MET A 104 -8.78 14.20 2.18
CA MET A 104 -7.99 13.32 1.30
C MET A 104 -7.56 14.01 0.00
N LYS A 105 -8.05 15.22 -0.28
CA LYS A 105 -7.81 15.92 -1.54
C LYS A 105 -6.33 16.25 -1.78
N PHE A 106 -5.60 16.53 -0.71
CA PHE A 106 -4.20 16.92 -0.77
C PHE A 106 -3.24 15.83 -0.26
N VAL A 107 -3.77 14.65 0.09
CA VAL A 107 -2.93 13.51 0.51
C VAL A 107 -2.36 12.83 -0.74
N LYS A 108 -1.03 12.81 -0.84
CA LYS A 108 -0.33 12.08 -1.89
C LYS A 108 -0.14 10.62 -1.45
N PRO A 109 -0.79 9.65 -2.09
CA PRO A 109 -0.58 8.24 -1.74
C PRO A 109 0.85 7.83 -2.06
N LEU A 110 1.39 6.90 -1.26
CA LEU A 110 2.69 6.31 -1.53
C LEU A 110 2.67 5.55 -2.85
N LYS A 111 3.74 5.71 -3.62
CA LYS A 111 3.95 4.93 -4.83
C LYS A 111 4.39 3.50 -4.47
N PRO A 112 4.11 2.50 -5.32
CA PRO A 112 4.53 1.12 -5.08
C PRO A 112 6.03 0.98 -4.77
N TYR A 113 6.88 1.73 -5.44
CA TYR A 113 8.31 1.77 -5.16
C TYR A 113 8.62 2.24 -3.74
N GLU A 114 7.96 3.30 -3.27
CA GLU A 114 8.17 3.86 -1.92
C GLU A 114 7.76 2.85 -0.84
N VAL A 115 6.65 2.15 -1.07
CA VAL A 115 6.20 1.05 -0.20
C VAL A 115 7.20 -0.11 -0.21
N PHE A 116 7.68 -0.50 -1.40
CA PHE A 116 8.66 -1.58 -1.55
C PHE A 116 9.96 -1.27 -0.80
N MET A 117 10.50 -0.05 -0.95
CA MET A 117 11.70 0.37 -0.25
C MET A 117 11.51 0.44 1.27
N ALA A 118 10.36 0.96 1.74
CA ALA A 118 10.04 0.96 3.17
C ALA A 118 9.98 -0.47 3.75
N ASN A 119 9.46 -1.43 2.99
CA ASN A 119 9.45 -2.84 3.39
C ASN A 119 10.86 -3.45 3.44
N ILE A 120 11.78 -3.04 2.57
CA ILE A 120 13.19 -3.43 2.65
C ILE A 120 13.82 -2.91 3.94
N GLU A 121 13.64 -1.62 4.25
CA GLU A 121 14.15 -1.01 5.49
C GLU A 121 13.55 -1.64 6.75
N ALA A 122 12.29 -2.09 6.68
CA ALA A 122 11.63 -2.84 7.74
C ALA A 122 12.11 -4.29 7.88
N GLY A 123 12.99 -4.76 7.01
CA GLY A 123 13.53 -6.12 7.04
C GLY A 123 12.57 -7.21 6.54
N ASN A 124 11.56 -6.84 5.75
CA ASN A 124 10.59 -7.79 5.22
C ASN A 124 11.23 -8.76 4.22
N GLN A 125 11.24 -10.04 4.57
CA GLN A 125 11.96 -11.09 3.87
C GLN A 125 11.61 -11.20 2.38
N LYS A 126 10.35 -11.03 2.03
CA LYS A 126 9.91 -11.09 0.62
C LYS A 126 10.59 -10.02 -0.23
N GLN A 127 10.58 -8.78 0.21
CA GLN A 127 11.18 -7.67 -0.53
C GLN A 127 12.70 -7.78 -0.60
N LEU A 128 13.33 -8.25 0.47
CA LEU A 128 14.77 -8.55 0.50
C LEU A 128 15.13 -9.62 -0.52
N ILE A 129 14.41 -10.74 -0.56
CA ILE A 129 14.63 -11.83 -1.53
C ILE A 129 14.45 -11.31 -2.97
N ILE A 130 13.41 -10.52 -3.24
CA ILE A 130 13.16 -9.97 -4.58
C ILE A 130 14.28 -9.01 -4.98
N ARG A 131 14.73 -8.14 -4.08
CA ARG A 131 15.86 -7.22 -4.32
C ARG A 131 17.13 -8.00 -4.66
N ASP A 132 17.51 -8.94 -3.80
CA ASP A 132 18.74 -9.72 -3.95
C ASP A 132 18.72 -10.51 -5.25
N LEU A 133 17.55 -11.03 -5.64
CA LEU A 133 17.36 -11.73 -6.90
C LEU A 133 17.53 -10.78 -8.11
N VAL A 134 16.96 -9.58 -8.08
CA VAL A 134 17.14 -8.57 -9.14
C VAL A 134 18.62 -8.18 -9.25
N GLU A 135 19.29 -7.92 -8.15
CA GLU A 135 20.70 -7.55 -8.09
C GLU A 135 21.61 -8.67 -8.57
N SER A 136 21.27 -9.94 -8.37
CA SER A 136 22.03 -11.10 -8.86
C SER A 136 22.14 -11.15 -10.38
N TYR A 137 21.22 -10.50 -11.09
CA TYR A 137 21.24 -10.33 -12.55
C TYR A 137 21.89 -9.01 -13.01
N SER A 138 22.63 -8.33 -12.14
CA SER A 138 23.21 -7.00 -12.40
C SER A 138 22.17 -5.95 -12.78
N LEU A 139 20.93 -6.15 -12.32
CA LEU A 139 19.84 -5.19 -12.44
C LEU A 139 19.72 -4.39 -11.14
N SER A 140 18.98 -3.28 -11.20
CA SER A 140 18.63 -2.49 -10.02
C SER A 140 17.14 -2.20 -9.98
N ILE A 141 16.62 -1.91 -8.80
CA ILE A 141 15.22 -1.47 -8.60
C ILE A 141 15.21 0.06 -8.54
N GLY A 142 14.34 0.70 -9.33
CA GLY A 142 14.32 2.16 -9.39
C GLY A 142 12.97 2.76 -9.78
N GLN A 143 12.91 4.10 -9.77
CA GLN A 143 11.70 4.86 -10.15
C GLN A 143 11.74 5.36 -11.60
N VAL A 144 12.92 5.47 -12.18
CA VAL A 144 13.10 6.02 -13.52
C VAL A 144 13.53 4.89 -14.45
N ARG A 145 12.79 4.73 -15.54
CA ARG A 145 13.11 3.71 -16.57
C ARG A 145 14.44 4.00 -17.20
N ASN A 146 15.33 3.04 -17.12
CA ASN A 146 16.63 3.05 -17.71
C ASN A 146 17.08 1.63 -18.03
N TYR A 147 18.18 1.47 -18.75
CA TYR A 147 18.83 0.20 -18.97
C TYR A 147 19.19 -0.46 -17.63
N GLY A 148 18.86 -1.73 -17.46
CA GLY A 148 19.12 -2.48 -16.24
C GLY A 148 18.28 -2.07 -15.02
N VAL A 149 17.26 -1.20 -15.17
CA VAL A 149 16.44 -0.73 -14.07
C VAL A 149 15.02 -1.32 -14.13
N VAL A 150 14.62 -2.06 -13.11
CA VAL A 150 13.27 -2.58 -12.93
C VAL A 150 12.45 -1.58 -12.13
N CYS A 151 11.45 -0.95 -12.77
CA CYS A 151 10.51 -0.02 -12.11
C CYS A 151 9.21 -0.72 -11.68
N ALA A 152 8.97 -1.93 -12.18
CA ALA A 152 7.71 -2.65 -12.02
C ALA A 152 7.69 -3.51 -10.73
N VAL A 153 7.96 -2.90 -9.57
CA VAL A 153 8.09 -3.61 -8.29
C VAL A 153 6.83 -4.40 -7.91
N SER A 154 5.64 -3.83 -8.10
CA SER A 154 4.38 -4.55 -7.84
C SER A 154 4.21 -5.78 -8.72
N THR A 155 4.80 -5.78 -9.92
CA THR A 155 4.80 -6.94 -10.82
C THR A 155 5.74 -8.01 -10.30
N LEU A 156 6.93 -7.65 -9.82
CA LEU A 156 7.85 -8.60 -9.20
C LEU A 156 7.20 -9.28 -7.98
N GLU A 157 6.58 -8.50 -7.09
CA GLU A 157 5.86 -9.02 -5.93
C GLU A 157 4.71 -9.93 -6.35
N SER A 158 3.90 -9.51 -7.34
CA SER A 158 2.78 -10.31 -7.85
C SER A 158 3.21 -11.65 -8.46
N ILE A 159 4.33 -11.68 -9.20
CA ILE A 159 4.90 -12.90 -9.76
C ILE A 159 5.39 -13.81 -8.63
N TYR A 160 6.11 -13.24 -7.66
CA TYR A 160 6.61 -13.97 -6.50
C TYR A 160 5.45 -14.60 -5.69
N ASP A 161 4.42 -13.83 -5.40
CA ASP A 161 3.26 -14.28 -4.61
C ASP A 161 2.43 -15.35 -5.33
N LYS A 162 2.28 -15.25 -6.65
CA LYS A 162 1.44 -16.17 -7.44
C LYS A 162 2.16 -17.43 -7.89
N PHE A 163 3.43 -17.31 -8.24
CA PHE A 163 4.16 -18.36 -8.92
C PHE A 163 5.43 -18.79 -8.19
N GLY A 164 5.85 -18.03 -7.16
CA GLY A 164 7.01 -18.34 -6.34
C GLY A 164 8.36 -17.87 -6.91
N TYR A 165 9.39 -18.08 -6.09
CA TYR A 165 10.76 -17.67 -6.36
C TYR A 165 11.31 -18.16 -7.71
N HIS A 166 11.16 -19.45 -7.99
CA HIS A 166 11.75 -20.07 -9.20
C HIS A 166 11.19 -19.51 -10.51
N VAL A 167 9.91 -19.15 -10.54
CA VAL A 167 9.31 -18.55 -11.72
C VAL A 167 9.82 -17.11 -11.89
N LEU A 168 9.94 -16.35 -10.80
CA LEU A 168 10.50 -15.02 -10.86
C LEU A 168 11.97 -15.03 -11.29
N ASP A 169 12.78 -15.91 -10.71
CA ASP A 169 14.19 -16.11 -11.09
C ASP A 169 14.34 -16.38 -12.58
N ARG A 170 13.61 -17.39 -13.08
CA ARG A 170 13.67 -17.74 -14.48
C ARG A 170 13.12 -16.68 -15.42
N THR A 171 12.14 -15.90 -14.97
CA THR A 171 11.60 -14.76 -15.71
C THR A 171 12.68 -13.70 -15.92
N LEU A 172 13.40 -13.31 -14.86
CA LEU A 172 14.49 -12.35 -14.94
C LEU A 172 15.63 -12.89 -15.80
N ARG A 173 16.01 -14.15 -15.62
CA ARG A 173 17.04 -14.82 -16.44
C ARG A 173 16.72 -14.77 -17.93
N LEU A 174 15.49 -15.07 -18.32
CA LEU A 174 15.06 -14.98 -19.72
C LEU A 174 15.06 -13.54 -20.23
N CYS A 175 14.59 -12.57 -19.45
CA CYS A 175 14.63 -11.15 -19.83
C CYS A 175 16.06 -10.66 -20.07
N VAL A 176 16.96 -10.92 -19.11
CA VAL A 176 18.37 -10.50 -19.23
C VAL A 176 19.10 -11.27 -20.32
N GLY A 177 18.92 -12.59 -20.36
CA GLY A 177 19.58 -13.44 -21.35
C GLY A 177 19.16 -13.17 -22.79
N THR A 178 17.97 -12.61 -23.02
CA THR A 178 17.44 -12.33 -24.35
C THR A 178 17.65 -10.88 -24.79
N TRP A 179 17.49 -9.92 -23.89
CA TRP A 179 17.52 -8.47 -24.22
C TRP A 179 18.51 -7.66 -23.37
N GLU A 180 19.38 -8.33 -22.63
CA GLU A 180 20.52 -7.73 -21.90
C GLU A 180 20.13 -6.66 -20.89
N GLY A 181 18.89 -6.60 -20.47
CA GLY A 181 18.39 -5.58 -19.53
C GLY A 181 17.80 -4.33 -20.21
N ASP A 182 17.39 -4.45 -21.49
CA ASP A 182 16.62 -3.39 -22.16
C ASP A 182 15.40 -2.99 -21.31
N MET A 183 15.17 -1.69 -21.17
CA MET A 183 14.14 -1.15 -20.28
C MET A 183 12.70 -1.60 -20.62
N ASN A 184 12.43 -1.97 -21.88
CA ASN A 184 11.11 -2.45 -22.29
C ASN A 184 10.93 -3.93 -21.93
N SER A 185 12.03 -4.72 -21.98
CA SER A 185 12.01 -6.12 -21.53
C SER A 185 11.71 -6.26 -20.04
N LEU A 186 12.04 -5.24 -19.25
CA LEU A 186 11.79 -5.15 -17.81
C LEU A 186 10.46 -4.45 -17.46
N SER A 187 9.60 -4.22 -18.46
CA SER A 187 8.28 -3.62 -18.23
C SER A 187 7.31 -4.63 -17.57
N ALA A 188 6.29 -4.10 -16.89
CA ALA A 188 5.28 -4.92 -16.22
C ALA A 188 4.62 -5.95 -17.14
N ASN A 189 4.29 -5.57 -18.39
CA ASN A 189 3.66 -6.45 -19.36
C ASN A 189 4.59 -7.60 -19.79
N MET A 190 5.85 -7.29 -20.07
CA MET A 190 6.84 -8.28 -20.46
C MET A 190 7.11 -9.28 -19.32
N LEU A 191 7.39 -8.78 -18.13
CA LEU A 191 7.62 -9.61 -16.94
C LEU A 191 6.44 -10.55 -16.67
N ASN A 192 5.19 -10.04 -16.69
CA ASN A 192 4.01 -10.86 -16.52
C ASN A 192 3.81 -11.88 -17.63
N GLY A 193 4.06 -11.49 -18.89
CA GLY A 193 3.95 -12.38 -20.05
C GLY A 193 4.92 -13.55 -19.94
N ILE A 194 6.20 -13.26 -19.69
CA ILE A 194 7.25 -14.26 -19.56
C ILE A 194 7.02 -15.15 -18.32
N ALA A 195 6.62 -14.57 -17.19
CA ALA A 195 6.31 -15.35 -15.99
C ALA A 195 5.19 -16.37 -16.23
N ARG A 196 4.16 -15.98 -16.98
CA ARG A 196 3.08 -16.91 -17.37
C ARG A 196 3.58 -18.02 -18.30
N LEU A 197 4.44 -17.71 -19.27
CA LEU A 197 5.06 -18.72 -20.14
C LEU A 197 5.90 -19.68 -19.31
N VAL A 198 6.76 -19.18 -18.43
CA VAL A 198 7.57 -20.01 -17.53
C VAL A 198 6.71 -20.90 -16.65
N HIS A 199 5.66 -20.35 -16.05
CA HIS A 199 4.75 -21.12 -15.19
C HIS A 199 3.99 -22.20 -15.97
N THR A 200 3.51 -21.86 -17.19
CA THR A 200 2.70 -22.77 -17.98
C THR A 200 3.50 -23.91 -18.59
N PHE A 201 4.68 -23.61 -19.13
CA PHE A 201 5.45 -24.58 -19.89
C PHE A 201 6.58 -25.23 -19.08
N GLY A 202 6.96 -24.67 -17.92
CA GLY A 202 7.98 -25.24 -17.05
C GLY A 202 9.23 -25.67 -17.81
N ASP A 203 9.68 -26.90 -17.62
CA ASP A 203 10.86 -27.46 -18.26
C ASP A 203 10.74 -27.67 -19.78
N ALA A 204 9.55 -27.64 -20.32
CA ALA A 204 9.34 -27.68 -21.78
C ALA A 204 9.78 -26.37 -22.46
N LEU A 205 9.74 -25.25 -21.75
CA LEU A 205 10.29 -23.98 -22.23
C LEU A 205 11.82 -24.02 -22.13
N LYS A 206 12.51 -24.26 -23.23
CA LYS A 206 13.98 -24.22 -23.25
C LYS A 206 14.45 -22.78 -23.42
N ASP A 207 15.33 -22.34 -22.53
CA ASP A 207 15.79 -20.93 -22.47
C ASP A 207 16.51 -20.52 -23.77
N GLU A 208 17.29 -21.43 -24.36
CA GLU A 208 17.98 -21.19 -25.64
C GLU A 208 16.99 -21.01 -26.81
N ASN A 209 15.96 -21.89 -26.88
CA ASN A 209 14.93 -21.78 -27.91
C ASN A 209 14.09 -20.50 -27.75
N PHE A 210 13.85 -20.08 -26.51
CA PHE A 210 13.18 -18.82 -26.22
C PHE A 210 14.00 -17.64 -26.73
N LYS A 211 15.30 -17.61 -26.38
CA LYS A 211 16.25 -16.57 -26.81
C LYS A 211 16.34 -16.48 -28.34
N GLU A 212 16.50 -17.63 -29.03
CA GLU A 212 16.58 -17.69 -30.48
C GLU A 212 15.32 -17.18 -31.17
N LYS A 213 14.13 -17.64 -30.72
CA LYS A 213 12.86 -17.33 -31.38
C LYS A 213 12.30 -15.93 -31.04
N VAL A 214 12.58 -15.46 -29.84
CA VAL A 214 12.00 -14.20 -29.33
C VAL A 214 12.99 -13.07 -29.29
N GLY A 215 14.30 -13.37 -29.23
CA GLY A 215 15.35 -12.36 -29.17
C GLY A 215 15.50 -11.50 -30.43
N GLU A 216 15.07 -12.02 -31.60
CA GLU A 216 15.04 -11.25 -32.84
C GLU A 216 13.87 -10.23 -32.87
N MET A 217 12.88 -10.40 -32.01
CA MET A 217 11.75 -9.48 -31.92
C MET A 217 12.17 -8.21 -31.17
N SER A 218 11.99 -7.06 -31.83
CA SER A 218 12.21 -5.78 -31.16
C SER A 218 11.20 -5.59 -30.02
N VAL A 219 11.69 -5.36 -28.79
CA VAL A 219 10.87 -4.97 -27.63
C VAL A 219 10.48 -3.47 -27.65
N LYS A 220 10.66 -2.80 -28.80
CA LYS A 220 10.19 -1.41 -28.97
C LYS A 220 8.66 -1.41 -28.99
N LEU A 221 8.07 -0.81 -27.97
CA LEU A 221 6.67 -0.41 -27.91
C LEU A 221 6.50 0.95 -28.55
#